data_523097e0eb034b814a537656b8bd222f
#
_entry.id   523097e0eb034b814a537656b8bd222f
#
_cell.length_a   1.000
_cell.length_b   1.000
_cell.length_c   1.000
_cell.angle_alpha   90.00
_cell.angle_beta   90.00
_cell.angle_gamma   90.00
#
_symmetry.space_group_name_H-M   'P 1'
#
loop_
_entity.id
_entity.type
_entity.pdbx_description
1 polymer ?
#
loop_
_entity_poly.entity_id
_entity_poly.type
_entity_poly.pdbx_seq_one_letter_code
_entity_poly.pdbx_strand_id
1 'polypeptide(L)'
;GVRLVGSEMCIRDRSNGQNLGQFREAGSNRIYKTIDTIPKYLANAFVAIEDERFYEHNGIDLQGILRAGLVGITSGDFSEGASTLTQQLIKNNVFPNFTEEKTFFDSLERKLQEQYLALEIEKQMTKEEILEGYMNTINLGQNCLGVQSAAKRYFNKDVSELTLSECAVIAGITQNPTRYDPVTHPEENAKRRDIVLNNMLEQGYITQQEFDEAKADPVYDRIQPTAVGSDAEKPNTYFIDELAEQVLNDLQERKSYTATQAHNLLYSGGLTIYATQDPTIQQICDEEVADPSNYPSTIEYGLQYALTVTRADGSVENYSQNNV
;
A
#
# COMPACT_ATOMS: atom_id res chain seq x y z
N GLY A 1 -2.52 28.75 0.27
CA GLY A 1 -1.57 28.22 -0.72
C GLY A 1 -1.12 26.85 -0.26
N VAL A 2 -1.35 25.81 -1.06
CA VAL A 2 -0.84 24.46 -0.82
C VAL A 2 0.66 24.50 -1.05
N ARG A 3 1.45 24.21 -0.03
CA ARG A 3 2.90 24.06 -0.14
C ARG A 3 3.22 22.56 -0.07
N LEU A 4 3.75 22.01 -1.15
CA LEU A 4 4.32 20.67 -1.17
C LEU A 4 5.62 20.69 -0.35
N VAL A 5 5.61 20.14 0.86
CA VAL A 5 6.81 19.92 1.66
C VAL A 5 6.59 18.68 2.53
N GLY A 6 7.35 17.63 2.27
CA GLY A 6 7.58 16.55 3.22
C GLY A 6 6.67 15.33 3.09
N SER A 7 7.17 14.25 3.57
CA SER A 7 6.78 12.86 3.42
C SER A 7 5.55 12.42 4.22
N GLU A 8 4.79 13.31 4.83
CA GLU A 8 3.60 12.97 5.60
C GLU A 8 2.38 13.71 5.10
N MET A 9 1.33 12.96 4.74
CA MET A 9 0.01 13.53 4.55
C MET A 9 -0.54 13.94 5.91
N CYS A 10 -0.57 15.22 6.20
CA CYS A 10 -1.12 15.70 7.45
C CYS A 10 -1.95 16.98 7.25
N ILE A 11 -3.00 17.08 8.04
CA ILE A 11 -3.81 18.27 8.16
C ILE A 11 -3.27 19.04 9.37
N ARG A 12 -2.91 20.30 9.16
CA ARG A 12 -2.37 21.15 10.22
C ARG A 12 -3.24 22.39 10.43
N ASP A 13 -3.35 22.81 11.68
CA ASP A 13 -3.90 24.13 12.02
C ASP A 13 -3.02 25.23 11.41
N ARG A 14 -3.66 26.16 10.73
CA ARG A 14 -2.99 27.29 10.06
C ARG A 14 -2.36 28.28 11.07
N SER A 15 -2.89 28.36 12.29
CA SER A 15 -2.45 29.33 13.30
C SER A 15 -1.20 28.89 14.07
N ASN A 16 -1.10 27.59 14.42
CA ASN A 16 -0.06 27.06 15.28
C ASN A 16 0.67 25.82 14.72
N GLY A 17 0.25 25.28 13.55
CA GLY A 17 0.85 24.11 12.95
C GLY A 17 0.52 22.77 13.64
N GLN A 18 -0.42 22.77 14.58
CA GLN A 18 -0.86 21.57 15.27
C GLN A 18 -1.40 20.54 14.27
N ASN A 19 -1.08 19.27 14.46
CA ASN A 19 -1.61 18.18 13.65
C ASN A 19 -3.09 17.95 14.00
N LEU A 20 -3.97 18.12 13.02
CA LEU A 20 -5.42 17.94 13.14
C LEU A 20 -5.88 16.57 12.65
N GLY A 21 -5.05 15.85 11.89
CA GLY A 21 -5.38 14.55 11.33
C GLY A 21 -4.59 14.24 10.06
N GLN A 22 -4.94 13.11 9.45
CA GLN A 22 -4.37 12.65 8.18
C GLN A 22 -5.50 12.19 7.27
N PHE A 23 -5.40 12.47 5.97
CA PHE A 23 -6.28 11.82 5.01
C PHE A 23 -5.85 10.38 4.81
N ARG A 24 -6.81 9.47 4.90
CA ARG A 24 -6.64 8.06 4.59
C ARG A 24 -7.73 7.66 3.60
N GLU A 25 -7.35 6.95 2.56
CA GLU A 25 -8.32 6.37 1.66
C GLU A 25 -9.17 5.34 2.44
N ALA A 26 -10.49 5.41 2.31
CA ALA A 26 -11.39 4.48 2.97
C ALA A 26 -11.03 3.04 2.59
N GLY A 27 -10.67 2.23 3.59
CA GLY A 27 -10.23 0.84 3.40
C GLY A 27 -8.74 0.66 3.12
N SER A 28 -7.92 1.72 3.07
CA SER A 28 -6.47 1.59 2.99
C SER A 28 -5.81 1.97 4.31
N ASN A 29 -5.10 1.01 4.90
CA ASN A 29 -4.27 1.23 6.09
C ASN A 29 -2.87 1.77 5.71
N ARG A 30 -2.79 2.68 4.72
CA ARG A 30 -1.50 3.21 4.27
C ARG A 30 -0.97 4.25 5.26
N ILE A 31 0.20 4.01 5.81
CA ILE A 31 0.97 4.95 6.63
C ILE A 31 2.32 5.14 5.95
N TYR A 32 2.59 6.35 5.46
CA TYR A 32 3.84 6.65 4.76
C TYR A 32 5.04 6.67 5.71
N LYS A 33 6.15 6.12 5.26
CA LYS A 33 7.44 6.14 5.96
C LYS A 33 8.55 6.56 5.00
N THR A 34 9.42 7.44 5.48
CA THR A 34 10.61 7.84 4.72
C THR A 34 11.67 6.74 4.73
N ILE A 35 12.48 6.68 3.70
CA ILE A 35 13.49 5.62 3.50
C ILE A 35 14.45 5.48 4.68
N ASP A 36 14.79 6.59 5.33
CA ASP A 36 15.68 6.65 6.49
C ASP A 36 15.07 6.02 7.76
N THR A 37 13.73 5.89 7.83
CA THR A 37 13.01 5.22 8.93
C THR A 37 12.73 3.74 8.65
N ILE A 38 12.92 3.29 7.42
CA ILE A 38 12.72 1.90 7.02
C ILE A 38 14.04 1.12 7.22
N PRO A 39 14.02 -0.05 7.88
CA PRO A 39 15.23 -0.86 8.05
C PRO A 39 15.87 -1.21 6.72
N LYS A 40 17.19 -1.08 6.62
CA LYS A 40 17.94 -1.48 5.41
C LYS A 40 17.70 -2.94 5.03
N TYR A 41 17.49 -3.82 6.00
CA TYR A 41 17.14 -5.21 5.73
C TYR A 41 15.85 -5.35 4.92
N LEU A 42 14.84 -4.54 5.21
CA LEU A 42 13.57 -4.57 4.48
C LEU A 42 13.73 -4.08 3.04
N ALA A 43 14.41 -2.93 2.86
CA ALA A 43 14.72 -2.39 1.54
C ALA A 43 15.54 -3.39 0.69
N ASN A 44 16.59 -3.97 1.27
CA ASN A 44 17.42 -4.97 0.62
C ASN A 44 16.66 -6.29 0.34
N ALA A 45 15.73 -6.69 1.20
CA ALA A 45 14.91 -7.87 0.99
C ALA A 45 14.02 -7.73 -0.26
N PHE A 46 13.40 -6.55 -0.46
CA PHE A 46 12.65 -6.27 -1.68
C PHE A 46 13.54 -6.25 -2.92
N VAL A 47 14.68 -5.59 -2.86
CA VAL A 47 15.65 -5.59 -3.98
C VAL A 47 16.09 -7.02 -4.29
N ALA A 48 16.47 -7.80 -3.29
CA ALA A 48 16.98 -9.14 -3.47
C ALA A 48 15.97 -10.12 -4.09
N ILE A 49 14.67 -9.95 -3.81
CA ILE A 49 13.64 -10.88 -4.30
C ILE A 49 12.95 -10.42 -5.57
N GLU A 50 12.84 -9.11 -5.79
CA GLU A 50 12.05 -8.55 -6.90
C GLU A 50 12.94 -8.03 -8.04
N ASP A 51 14.14 -7.49 -7.73
CA ASP A 51 14.94 -6.75 -8.71
C ASP A 51 16.42 -6.73 -8.32
N GLU A 52 17.10 -7.86 -8.47
CA GLU A 52 18.49 -8.08 -8.07
C GLU A 52 19.45 -6.99 -8.55
N ARG A 53 19.23 -6.46 -9.77
CA ARG A 53 20.06 -5.42 -10.40
C ARG A 53 19.45 -4.03 -10.32
N PHE A 54 18.59 -3.78 -9.34
CA PHE A 54 17.88 -2.51 -9.17
C PHE A 54 18.81 -1.29 -9.26
N TYR A 55 19.99 -1.36 -8.63
CA TYR A 55 20.95 -0.27 -8.62
C TYR A 55 21.82 -0.17 -9.89
N GLU A 56 21.71 -1.11 -10.81
CA GLU A 56 22.54 -1.18 -12.02
C GLU A 56 21.83 -0.71 -13.29
N HIS A 57 20.51 -0.92 -13.38
CA HIS A 57 19.71 -0.54 -14.54
C HIS A 57 19.02 0.82 -14.36
N ASN A 58 18.50 1.37 -15.46
CA ASN A 58 17.76 2.65 -15.49
C ASN A 58 16.28 2.42 -15.78
N GLY A 59 15.57 1.68 -14.91
CA GLY A 59 14.14 1.42 -14.98
C GLY A 59 13.74 0.16 -15.74
N ILE A 60 14.60 -0.37 -16.63
CA ILE A 60 14.38 -1.63 -17.36
C ILE A 60 15.62 -2.50 -17.20
N ASP A 61 15.41 -3.73 -16.74
CA ASP A 61 16.46 -4.73 -16.65
C ASP A 61 16.50 -5.63 -17.90
N LEU A 62 17.28 -5.23 -18.90
CA LEU A 62 17.42 -5.98 -20.14
C LEU A 62 18.03 -7.36 -19.94
N GLN A 63 18.96 -7.52 -18.99
CA GLN A 63 19.57 -8.82 -18.69
C GLN A 63 18.57 -9.77 -18.04
N GLY A 64 17.73 -9.25 -17.12
CA GLY A 64 16.63 -9.99 -16.53
C GLY A 64 15.60 -10.44 -17.54
N ILE A 65 15.22 -9.57 -18.48
CA ILE A 65 14.31 -9.92 -19.56
C ILE A 65 14.89 -11.04 -20.45
N LEU A 66 16.16 -10.95 -20.82
CA LEU A 66 16.83 -11.99 -21.62
C LEU A 66 16.93 -13.32 -20.85
N ARG A 67 17.26 -13.28 -19.56
CA ARG A 67 17.32 -14.46 -18.70
C ARG A 67 15.94 -15.12 -18.58
N ALA A 68 14.91 -14.36 -18.23
CA ALA A 68 13.55 -14.88 -18.12
C ALA A 68 13.02 -15.45 -19.43
N GLY A 69 13.34 -14.82 -20.57
CA GLY A 69 13.03 -15.33 -21.89
C GLY A 69 13.72 -16.67 -22.20
N LEU A 70 15.00 -16.80 -21.86
CA LEU A 70 15.75 -18.06 -22.06
C LEU A 70 15.20 -19.19 -21.16
N VAL A 71 14.93 -18.90 -19.89
CA VAL A 71 14.34 -19.87 -18.95
C VAL A 71 12.95 -20.27 -19.44
N GLY A 72 12.11 -19.33 -19.82
CA GLY A 72 10.78 -19.62 -20.33
C GLY A 72 10.79 -20.53 -21.58
N ILE A 73 11.73 -20.31 -22.51
CA ILE A 73 11.88 -21.15 -23.72
C ILE A 73 12.39 -22.56 -23.36
N THR A 74 13.31 -22.68 -22.39
CA THR A 74 13.93 -23.96 -22.05
C THR A 74 13.12 -24.80 -21.10
N SER A 75 12.40 -24.19 -20.15
CA SER A 75 11.59 -24.87 -19.14
C SER A 75 10.11 -24.96 -19.48
N GLY A 76 9.63 -24.14 -20.44
CA GLY A 76 8.20 -23.93 -20.71
C GLY A 76 7.47 -23.12 -19.62
N ASP A 77 8.21 -22.62 -18.61
CA ASP A 77 7.67 -21.84 -17.51
C ASP A 77 8.09 -20.37 -17.63
N PHE A 78 7.13 -19.50 -17.95
CA PHE A 78 7.31 -18.06 -18.04
C PHE A 78 6.96 -17.33 -16.73
N SER A 79 7.05 -18.02 -15.60
CA SER A 79 6.70 -17.48 -14.27
C SER A 79 7.78 -16.57 -13.68
N GLU A 80 9.01 -16.54 -14.25
CA GLU A 80 10.04 -15.62 -13.78
C GLU A 80 9.65 -14.17 -14.07
N GLY A 81 9.54 -13.37 -13.01
CA GLY A 81 9.26 -11.95 -13.10
C GLY A 81 10.47 -11.18 -13.66
N ALA A 82 10.29 -10.53 -14.81
CA ALA A 82 11.29 -9.62 -15.40
C ALA A 82 10.94 -8.14 -15.19
N SER A 83 9.95 -7.84 -14.35
CA SER A 83 9.51 -6.47 -14.07
C SER A 83 10.34 -5.88 -12.95
N THR A 84 10.93 -4.71 -13.18
CA THR A 84 11.71 -3.98 -12.18
C THR A 84 10.83 -3.37 -11.09
N LEU A 85 11.42 -3.00 -9.96
CA LEU A 85 10.75 -2.25 -8.89
C LEU A 85 10.15 -0.93 -9.41
N THR A 86 10.86 -0.25 -10.31
CA THR A 86 10.39 0.98 -10.96
C THR A 86 9.13 0.73 -11.79
N GLN A 87 9.09 -0.35 -12.57
CA GLN A 87 7.88 -0.73 -13.34
C GLN A 87 6.72 -1.11 -12.43
N GLN A 88 6.99 -1.81 -11.32
CA GLN A 88 5.97 -2.17 -10.34
C GLN A 88 5.40 -0.93 -9.63
N LEU A 89 6.25 0.04 -9.27
CA LEU A 89 5.82 1.32 -8.71
C LEU A 89 4.85 2.04 -9.65
N ILE A 90 5.21 2.12 -10.94
CA ILE A 90 4.36 2.74 -11.97
C ILE A 90 3.05 1.99 -12.12
N LYS A 91 3.11 0.66 -12.26
CA LYS A 91 1.91 -0.17 -12.39
C LYS A 91 0.92 0.07 -11.26
N ASN A 92 1.39 0.08 -10.03
CA ASN A 92 0.54 0.22 -8.84
C ASN A 92 -0.05 1.63 -8.67
N ASN A 93 0.62 2.68 -9.17
CA ASN A 93 0.19 4.06 -8.97
C ASN A 93 -0.46 4.71 -10.19
N VAL A 94 -0.12 4.27 -11.41
CA VAL A 94 -0.60 4.88 -12.66
C VAL A 94 -1.69 4.03 -13.31
N PHE A 95 -1.64 2.71 -13.11
CA PHE A 95 -2.57 1.76 -13.73
C PHE A 95 -3.36 0.96 -12.68
N PRO A 96 -4.20 1.59 -11.84
CA PRO A 96 -4.87 0.91 -10.72
C PRO A 96 -5.83 -0.21 -11.17
N ASN A 97 -6.38 -0.11 -12.39
CA ASN A 97 -7.34 -1.06 -12.94
C ASN A 97 -6.69 -2.13 -13.84
N PHE A 98 -5.39 -2.38 -13.73
CA PHE A 98 -4.69 -3.36 -14.57
C PHE A 98 -5.23 -4.80 -14.42
N THR A 99 -5.94 -5.10 -13.34
CA THR A 99 -6.59 -6.41 -13.13
C THR A 99 -7.86 -6.59 -13.96
N GLU A 100 -8.40 -5.52 -14.54
CA GLU A 100 -9.61 -5.54 -15.37
C GLU A 100 -9.31 -5.70 -16.87
N GLU A 101 -8.04 -5.81 -17.25
CA GLU A 101 -7.63 -6.00 -18.64
C GLU A 101 -8.15 -7.31 -19.19
N LYS A 102 -8.83 -7.23 -20.34
CA LYS A 102 -9.51 -8.38 -20.94
C LYS A 102 -8.79 -8.96 -22.15
N THR A 103 -7.87 -8.21 -22.73
CA THR A 103 -7.18 -8.63 -23.95
C THR A 103 -5.66 -8.64 -23.79
N PHE A 104 -5.00 -9.50 -24.60
CA PHE A 104 -3.54 -9.52 -24.68
C PHE A 104 -2.96 -8.17 -25.15
N PHE A 105 -3.67 -7.49 -26.04
CA PHE A 105 -3.22 -6.19 -26.56
C PHE A 105 -3.25 -5.10 -25.49
N ASP A 106 -4.25 -5.08 -24.61
CA ASP A 106 -4.33 -4.13 -23.51
C ASP A 106 -3.13 -4.30 -22.56
N SER A 107 -2.82 -5.55 -22.22
CA SER A 107 -1.67 -5.89 -21.38
C SER A 107 -0.33 -5.52 -22.02
N LEU A 108 -0.21 -5.71 -23.35
CA LEU A 108 1.00 -5.35 -24.09
C LEU A 108 1.18 -3.84 -24.17
N GLU A 109 0.11 -3.10 -24.47
CA GLU A 109 0.13 -1.64 -24.50
C GLU A 109 0.53 -1.06 -23.13
N ARG A 110 -0.13 -1.51 -22.07
CA ARG A 110 0.25 -1.11 -20.71
C ARG A 110 1.72 -1.42 -20.42
N LYS A 111 2.21 -2.59 -20.82
CA LYS A 111 3.59 -3.00 -20.56
C LYS A 111 4.60 -2.10 -21.27
N LEU A 112 4.31 -1.64 -22.47
CA LEU A 112 5.11 -0.67 -23.18
C LEU A 112 5.07 0.71 -22.52
N GLN A 113 3.90 1.11 -22.02
CA GLN A 113 3.74 2.37 -21.28
C GLN A 113 4.50 2.31 -19.94
N GLU A 114 4.43 1.21 -19.19
CA GLU A 114 5.20 0.99 -17.97
C GLU A 114 6.72 1.14 -18.23
N GLN A 115 7.21 0.52 -19.28
CA GLN A 115 8.64 0.58 -19.63
C GLN A 115 9.07 2.01 -20.00
N TYR A 116 8.28 2.70 -20.81
CA TYR A 116 8.57 4.08 -21.18
C TYR A 116 8.59 5.00 -19.95
N LEU A 117 7.57 4.89 -19.10
CA LEU A 117 7.48 5.68 -17.87
C LEU A 117 8.60 5.33 -16.87
N ALA A 118 9.03 4.06 -16.81
CA ALA A 118 10.16 3.66 -15.97
C ALA A 118 11.44 4.37 -16.36
N LEU A 119 11.73 4.46 -17.66
CA LEU A 119 12.89 5.22 -18.16
C LEU A 119 12.79 6.72 -17.86
N GLU A 120 11.60 7.31 -17.91
CA GLU A 120 11.41 8.73 -17.62
C GLU A 120 11.50 9.05 -16.13
N ILE A 121 10.94 8.19 -15.27
CA ILE A 121 11.00 8.37 -13.82
C ILE A 121 12.44 8.26 -13.31
N GLU A 122 13.22 7.31 -13.78
CA GLU A 122 14.62 7.12 -13.38
C GLU A 122 15.54 8.29 -13.76
N LYS A 123 15.09 9.19 -14.65
CA LYS A 123 15.80 10.45 -14.94
C LYS A 123 15.50 11.56 -13.92
N GLN A 124 14.40 11.43 -13.15
CA GLN A 124 13.87 12.48 -12.29
C GLN A 124 13.92 12.11 -10.81
N MET A 125 13.95 10.82 -10.49
CA MET A 125 13.96 10.29 -9.12
C MET A 125 15.22 9.45 -8.90
N THR A 126 15.74 9.52 -7.69
CA THR A 126 16.83 8.63 -7.25
C THR A 126 16.31 7.21 -6.98
N LYS A 127 17.23 6.25 -6.91
CA LYS A 127 16.89 4.86 -6.56
C LYS A 127 16.23 4.76 -5.17
N GLU A 128 16.68 5.57 -4.23
CA GLU A 128 16.14 5.67 -2.89
C GLU A 128 14.69 6.18 -2.90
N GLU A 129 14.41 7.23 -3.68
CA GLU A 129 13.05 7.78 -3.82
C GLU A 129 12.09 6.78 -4.51
N ILE A 130 12.58 6.04 -5.50
CA ILE A 130 11.80 4.99 -6.18
C ILE A 130 11.48 3.84 -5.19
N LEU A 131 12.49 3.39 -4.45
CA LEU A 131 12.34 2.32 -3.47
C LEU A 131 11.42 2.73 -2.30
N GLU A 132 11.54 3.99 -1.83
CA GLU A 132 10.63 4.59 -0.86
C GLU A 132 9.19 4.57 -1.37
N GLY A 133 8.98 5.06 -2.59
CA GLY A 133 7.65 5.05 -3.21
C GLY A 133 7.07 3.64 -3.35
N TYR A 134 7.89 2.68 -3.77
CA TYR A 134 7.50 1.28 -3.88
C TYR A 134 7.08 0.70 -2.53
N MET A 135 7.91 0.82 -1.50
CA MET A 135 7.64 0.28 -0.17
C MET A 135 6.42 0.90 0.50
N ASN A 136 6.06 2.12 0.14
CA ASN A 136 4.87 2.78 0.67
C ASN A 136 3.58 2.46 -0.12
N THR A 137 3.67 1.81 -1.27
CA THR A 137 2.50 1.60 -2.15
C THR A 137 2.19 0.14 -2.46
N ILE A 138 3.13 -0.77 -2.19
CA ILE A 138 2.96 -2.19 -2.49
C ILE A 138 1.83 -2.84 -1.66
N ASN A 139 1.03 -3.69 -2.32
CA ASN A 139 0.03 -4.51 -1.64
C ASN A 139 0.71 -5.69 -0.95
N LEU A 140 0.54 -5.77 0.36
CA LEU A 140 1.13 -6.80 1.22
C LEU A 140 0.07 -7.70 1.89
N GLY A 141 -1.09 -7.87 1.26
CA GLY A 141 -2.17 -8.70 1.78
C GLY A 141 -2.92 -8.06 2.96
N GLN A 142 -4.01 -8.68 3.41
CA GLN A 142 -4.79 -8.24 4.56
C GLN A 142 -5.18 -6.75 4.53
N ASN A 143 -5.44 -6.20 3.34
CA ASN A 143 -5.68 -4.78 3.09
C ASN A 143 -4.50 -3.85 3.48
N CYS A 144 -3.29 -4.38 3.60
CA CYS A 144 -2.12 -3.58 3.91
C CYS A 144 -1.51 -3.01 2.63
N LEU A 145 -1.55 -1.70 2.49
CA LEU A 145 -0.80 -0.97 1.48
C LEU A 145 0.42 -0.32 2.14
N GLY A 146 1.61 -0.75 1.71
CA GLY A 146 2.88 -0.30 2.22
C GLY A 146 3.36 -1.00 3.49
N VAL A 147 4.66 -0.84 3.73
CA VAL A 147 5.41 -1.62 4.74
C VAL A 147 5.05 -1.31 6.19
N GLN A 148 4.66 -0.05 6.49
CA GLN A 148 4.26 0.31 7.85
C GLN A 148 2.95 -0.37 8.24
N SER A 149 1.99 -0.40 7.32
CA SER A 149 0.71 -1.09 7.54
C SER A 149 0.92 -2.59 7.73
N ALA A 150 1.81 -3.18 6.94
CA ALA A 150 2.17 -4.60 7.07
C ALA A 150 2.88 -4.88 8.41
N ALA A 151 3.83 -4.04 8.83
CA ALA A 151 4.51 -4.16 10.13
C ALA A 151 3.51 -4.13 11.30
N LYS A 152 2.56 -3.21 11.25
CA LYS A 152 1.48 -3.13 12.25
C LYS A 152 0.56 -4.34 12.21
N ARG A 153 0.12 -4.75 11.01
CA ARG A 153 -0.82 -5.84 10.84
C ARG A 153 -0.25 -7.18 11.29
N TYR A 154 0.97 -7.48 10.87
CA TYR A 154 1.55 -8.81 11.10
C TYR A 154 2.30 -8.93 12.41
N PHE A 155 2.96 -7.86 12.88
CA PHE A 155 3.84 -7.91 14.04
C PHE A 155 3.47 -6.92 15.15
N ASN A 156 2.47 -6.06 14.93
CA ASN A 156 2.10 -4.97 15.85
C ASN A 156 3.28 -4.05 16.22
N LYS A 157 4.19 -3.81 15.26
CA LYS A 157 5.40 -2.99 15.42
C LYS A 157 5.40 -1.77 14.51
N ASP A 158 6.21 -0.79 14.85
CA ASP A 158 6.67 0.19 13.86
C ASP A 158 7.61 -0.50 12.86
N VAL A 159 7.60 -0.05 11.60
CA VAL A 159 8.46 -0.66 10.57
C VAL A 159 9.95 -0.59 10.95
N SER A 160 10.36 0.47 11.65
CA SER A 160 11.74 0.65 12.11
C SER A 160 12.21 -0.39 13.14
N GLU A 161 11.27 -1.11 13.76
CA GLU A 161 11.53 -2.12 14.79
C GLU A 161 11.57 -3.56 14.24
N LEU A 162 11.40 -3.74 12.92
CA LEU A 162 11.39 -5.06 12.30
C LEU A 162 12.77 -5.71 12.33
N THR A 163 12.81 -6.98 12.71
CA THR A 163 14.01 -7.82 12.60
C THR A 163 14.24 -8.29 11.16
N LEU A 164 15.42 -8.80 10.85
CA LEU A 164 15.74 -9.38 9.54
C LEU A 164 14.73 -10.46 9.12
N SER A 165 14.39 -11.37 10.02
CA SER A 165 13.41 -12.42 9.76
C SER A 165 12.03 -11.89 9.45
N GLU A 166 11.57 -10.87 10.18
CA GLU A 166 10.29 -10.19 9.95
C GLU A 166 10.29 -9.43 8.62
N CYS A 167 11.39 -8.78 8.26
CA CYS A 167 11.58 -8.15 6.95
C CYS A 167 11.45 -9.16 5.80
N ALA A 168 12.07 -10.32 5.95
CA ALA A 168 12.00 -11.40 4.94
C ALA A 168 10.58 -11.99 4.80
N VAL A 169 9.82 -12.10 5.91
CA VAL A 169 8.40 -12.49 5.89
C VAL A 169 7.59 -11.51 5.05
N ILE A 170 7.73 -10.19 5.32
CA ILE A 170 6.99 -9.15 4.61
C ILE A 170 7.37 -9.12 3.13
N ALA A 171 8.67 -9.15 2.80
CA ALA A 171 9.12 -9.16 1.41
C ALA A 171 8.64 -10.41 0.65
N GLY A 172 8.47 -11.53 1.33
CA GLY A 172 7.94 -12.76 0.74
C GLY A 172 6.49 -12.69 0.25
N ILE A 173 5.72 -11.70 0.69
CA ILE A 173 4.29 -11.57 0.33
C ILE A 173 4.10 -11.06 -1.10
N THR A 174 5.01 -10.26 -1.63
CA THR A 174 4.85 -9.43 -2.83
C THR A 174 4.37 -10.14 -4.09
N GLN A 175 4.92 -11.32 -4.39
CA GLN A 175 4.63 -12.05 -5.61
C GLN A 175 3.15 -12.45 -5.72
N ASN A 176 2.55 -12.88 -4.61
CA ASN A 176 1.15 -13.27 -4.53
C ASN A 176 0.64 -13.08 -3.09
N PRO A 177 0.06 -11.91 -2.78
CA PRO A 177 -0.36 -11.56 -1.42
C PRO A 177 -1.38 -12.52 -0.80
N THR A 178 -2.18 -13.19 -1.60
CA THR A 178 -3.13 -14.19 -1.09
C THR A 178 -2.44 -15.51 -0.77
N ARG A 179 -1.55 -15.98 -1.65
CA ARG A 179 -0.87 -17.26 -1.48
C ARG A 179 0.18 -17.23 -0.37
N TYR A 180 0.88 -16.10 -0.26
CA TYR A 180 1.98 -15.92 0.71
C TYR A 180 1.58 -15.09 1.92
N ASP A 181 0.28 -15.04 2.24
CA ASP A 181 -0.23 -14.42 3.45
C ASP A 181 0.28 -15.16 4.69
N PRO A 182 1.09 -14.54 5.57
CA PRO A 182 1.68 -15.23 6.71
C PRO A 182 0.68 -15.63 7.79
N VAL A 183 -0.54 -15.09 7.77
CA VAL A 183 -1.62 -15.44 8.70
C VAL A 183 -2.35 -16.68 8.25
N THR A 184 -2.75 -16.74 6.97
CA THR A 184 -3.58 -17.82 6.44
C THR A 184 -2.77 -18.95 5.80
N HIS A 185 -1.57 -18.65 5.32
CA HIS A 185 -0.67 -19.59 4.65
C HIS A 185 0.78 -19.48 5.17
N PRO A 186 1.01 -19.67 6.48
CA PRO A 186 2.33 -19.48 7.08
C PRO A 186 3.42 -20.38 6.49
N GLU A 187 3.08 -21.61 6.11
CA GLU A 187 4.03 -22.57 5.51
C GLU A 187 4.50 -22.13 4.11
N GLU A 188 3.60 -21.61 3.29
CA GLU A 188 3.95 -21.11 1.96
C GLU A 188 4.77 -19.80 2.07
N ASN A 189 4.40 -18.92 3.00
CA ASN A 189 5.20 -17.75 3.31
C ASN A 189 6.59 -18.13 3.83
N ALA A 190 6.71 -19.16 4.69
CA ALA A 190 8.01 -19.63 5.22
C ALA A 190 8.95 -20.09 4.10
N LYS A 191 8.44 -20.83 3.13
CA LYS A 191 9.22 -21.23 1.95
C LYS A 191 9.69 -20.00 1.16
N ARG A 192 8.82 -19.00 1.00
CA ARG A 192 9.16 -17.77 0.28
C ARG A 192 10.13 -16.89 1.06
N ARG A 193 9.98 -16.78 2.40
CA ARG A 193 10.94 -16.13 3.31
C ARG A 193 12.34 -16.73 3.15
N ASP A 194 12.45 -18.06 3.11
CA ASP A 194 13.73 -18.73 2.94
C ASP A 194 14.39 -18.38 1.59
N ILE A 195 13.62 -18.22 0.52
CA ILE A 195 14.12 -17.74 -0.76
C ILE A 195 14.62 -16.29 -0.64
N VAL A 196 13.89 -15.42 0.05
CA VAL A 196 14.33 -14.03 0.29
C VAL A 196 15.66 -14.01 1.02
N LEU A 197 15.79 -14.75 2.13
CA LEU A 197 17.02 -14.82 2.91
C LEU A 197 18.20 -15.38 2.09
N ASN A 198 17.98 -16.44 1.29
CA ASN A 198 19.01 -16.98 0.39
C ASN A 198 19.48 -15.93 -0.63
N ASN A 199 18.55 -15.23 -1.28
CA ASN A 199 18.90 -14.19 -2.23
C ASN A 199 19.68 -13.04 -1.56
N MET A 200 19.29 -12.63 -0.35
CA MET A 200 20.00 -11.61 0.42
C MET A 200 21.42 -12.05 0.75
N LEU A 201 21.64 -13.32 1.08
CA LEU A 201 22.96 -13.87 1.35
C LEU A 201 23.81 -13.94 0.07
N GLU A 202 23.27 -14.48 -1.02
CA GLU A 202 23.97 -14.62 -2.30
C GLU A 202 24.37 -13.27 -2.90
N GLN A 203 23.53 -12.25 -2.69
CA GLN A 203 23.77 -10.88 -3.15
C GLN A 203 24.60 -10.03 -2.16
N GLY A 204 25.02 -10.62 -1.03
CA GLY A 204 25.90 -9.97 -0.04
C GLY A 204 25.24 -8.91 0.84
N TYR A 205 23.90 -8.90 0.93
CA TYR A 205 23.17 -7.98 1.82
C TYR A 205 23.19 -8.40 3.28
N ILE A 206 23.41 -9.69 3.53
CA ILE A 206 23.56 -10.26 4.88
C ILE A 206 24.74 -11.25 4.92
N THR A 207 25.28 -11.43 6.12
CA THR A 207 26.31 -12.42 6.41
C THR A 207 25.71 -13.81 6.62
N GLN A 208 26.56 -14.86 6.55
CA GLN A 208 26.13 -16.24 6.87
C GLN A 208 25.57 -16.34 8.30
N GLN A 209 26.16 -15.65 9.25
CA GLN A 209 25.67 -15.65 10.63
C GLN A 209 24.25 -15.04 10.73
N GLU A 210 24.02 -13.88 10.12
CA GLU A 210 22.70 -13.25 10.10
C GLU A 210 21.64 -14.11 9.40
N PHE A 211 22.04 -14.80 8.32
CA PHE A 211 21.17 -15.76 7.62
C PHE A 211 20.78 -16.92 8.55
N ASP A 212 21.76 -17.55 9.23
CA ASP A 212 21.52 -18.69 10.12
C ASP A 212 20.62 -18.28 11.30
N GLU A 213 20.87 -17.11 11.90
CA GLU A 213 20.07 -16.55 12.99
C GLU A 213 18.63 -16.24 12.53
N ALA A 214 18.46 -15.59 11.37
CA ALA A 214 17.15 -15.27 10.83
C ALA A 214 16.35 -16.52 10.45
N LYS A 215 17.03 -17.54 9.92
CA LYS A 215 16.42 -18.82 9.54
C LYS A 215 15.95 -19.63 10.75
N ALA A 216 16.71 -19.58 11.85
CA ALA A 216 16.39 -20.26 13.11
C ALA A 216 15.32 -19.52 13.93
N ASP A 217 15.02 -18.26 13.61
CA ASP A 217 14.07 -17.43 14.33
C ASP A 217 12.63 -17.96 14.18
N PRO A 218 11.93 -18.26 15.29
CA PRO A 218 10.52 -18.70 15.26
C PRO A 218 9.57 -17.51 14.96
N VAL A 219 9.80 -16.80 13.85
CA VAL A 219 9.12 -15.55 13.48
C VAL A 219 7.61 -15.70 13.39
N TYR A 220 7.11 -16.87 13.00
CA TYR A 220 5.69 -17.13 12.83
C TYR A 220 4.91 -17.17 14.15
N ASP A 221 5.59 -17.42 15.29
CA ASP A 221 4.98 -17.36 16.62
C ASP A 221 4.59 -15.93 17.01
N ARG A 222 5.16 -14.93 16.33
CA ARG A 222 4.87 -13.49 16.56
C ARG A 222 3.82 -12.93 15.61
N ILE A 223 3.41 -13.70 14.60
CA ILE A 223 2.36 -13.24 13.66
C ILE A 223 1.05 -13.05 14.40
N GLN A 224 0.47 -11.87 14.26
CA GLN A 224 -0.81 -11.54 14.87
C GLN A 224 -1.95 -12.22 14.09
N PRO A 225 -2.71 -13.13 14.69
CA PRO A 225 -3.81 -13.83 14.00
C PRO A 225 -4.93 -12.87 13.59
N THR A 226 -5.16 -11.83 14.39
CA THR A 226 -6.11 -10.75 14.11
C THR A 226 -5.38 -9.42 14.15
N ALA A 227 -5.92 -8.39 13.51
CA ALA A 227 -5.39 -7.03 13.63
C ALA A 227 -5.46 -6.61 15.11
N VAL A 228 -4.30 -6.41 15.76
CA VAL A 228 -4.24 -5.90 17.12
C VAL A 228 -4.46 -4.41 17.05
N GLY A 229 -5.53 -3.94 17.73
CA GLY A 229 -5.75 -2.53 17.90
C GLY A 229 -5.58 -1.76 16.60
N SER A 230 -6.35 -2.07 15.56
CA SER A 230 -6.73 -0.95 14.75
C SER A 230 -7.23 0.05 15.79
N ASP A 231 -6.57 1.20 15.95
CA ASP A 231 -7.34 2.39 16.26
C ASP A 231 -8.51 2.26 15.32
N ALA A 232 -9.64 1.74 15.85
CA ALA A 232 -10.85 1.57 15.08
C ALA A 232 -10.99 2.93 14.47
N GLU A 233 -10.85 3.01 13.14
CA GLU A 233 -10.71 4.28 12.45
C GLU A 233 -11.79 5.14 13.03
N LYS A 234 -11.38 6.13 13.85
CA LYS A 234 -12.35 7.14 14.24
C LYS A 234 -12.82 7.67 12.91
N PRO A 235 -14.10 7.51 12.56
CA PRO A 235 -14.59 7.98 11.28
C PRO A 235 -14.09 9.41 11.13
N ASN A 236 -13.65 9.78 9.95
CA ASN A 236 -13.26 11.16 9.68
C ASN A 236 -14.37 12.07 10.22
N THR A 237 -14.00 13.16 10.83
CA THR A 237 -15.02 14.16 11.16
C THR A 237 -15.61 14.71 9.86
N TYR A 238 -16.85 15.15 9.86
CA TYR A 238 -17.47 15.81 8.71
C TYR A 238 -16.60 16.95 8.15
N PHE A 239 -15.85 17.62 9.01
CA PHE A 239 -14.89 18.65 8.61
C PHE A 239 -13.79 18.09 7.72
N ILE A 240 -13.23 16.95 8.05
CA ILE A 240 -12.17 16.27 7.29
C ILE A 240 -12.70 15.80 5.93
N ASP A 241 -13.91 15.25 5.88
CA ASP A 241 -14.53 14.79 4.64
C ASP A 241 -14.80 15.96 3.69
N GLU A 242 -15.39 17.07 4.21
CA GLU A 242 -15.61 18.29 3.43
C GLU A 242 -14.30 18.92 2.94
N LEU A 243 -13.25 18.91 3.80
CA LEU A 243 -11.93 19.41 3.42
C LEU A 243 -11.32 18.58 2.29
N ALA A 244 -11.49 17.24 2.31
CA ALA A 244 -11.05 16.36 1.24
C ALA A 244 -11.70 16.73 -0.10
N GLU A 245 -13.02 16.90 -0.10
CA GLU A 245 -13.78 17.28 -1.30
C GLU A 245 -13.32 18.63 -1.86
N GLN A 246 -13.16 19.64 -1.00
CA GLN A 246 -12.66 20.95 -1.41
C GLN A 246 -11.26 20.89 -2.02
N VAL A 247 -10.34 20.10 -1.42
CA VAL A 247 -8.98 19.94 -1.95
C VAL A 247 -9.00 19.23 -3.30
N LEU A 248 -9.80 18.17 -3.46
CA LEU A 248 -9.95 17.46 -4.73
C LEU A 248 -10.47 18.39 -5.83
N ASN A 249 -11.48 19.22 -5.53
CA ASN A 249 -12.02 20.19 -6.46
C ASN A 249 -10.99 21.27 -6.83
N ASP A 250 -10.28 21.83 -5.85
CA ASP A 250 -9.23 22.82 -6.08
C ASP A 250 -8.07 22.27 -6.93
N LEU A 251 -7.69 21.03 -6.74
CA LEU A 251 -6.65 20.38 -7.56
C LEU A 251 -7.11 20.22 -9.01
N GLN A 252 -8.37 19.88 -9.24
CA GLN A 252 -8.91 19.71 -10.59
C GLN A 252 -9.14 21.06 -11.27
N GLU A 253 -9.81 22.01 -10.60
CA GLU A 253 -10.20 23.28 -11.21
C GLU A 253 -9.04 24.27 -11.36
N ARG A 254 -8.18 24.37 -10.31
CA ARG A 254 -7.12 25.38 -10.26
C ARG A 254 -5.76 24.91 -10.72
N LYS A 255 -5.52 23.58 -10.70
CA LYS A 255 -4.25 22.96 -11.07
C LYS A 255 -4.35 22.08 -12.31
N SER A 256 -5.56 21.93 -12.85
CA SER A 256 -5.82 21.11 -14.05
C SER A 256 -5.41 19.64 -13.91
N TYR A 257 -5.42 19.11 -12.69
CA TYR A 257 -5.23 17.66 -12.48
C TYR A 257 -6.49 16.91 -12.92
N THR A 258 -6.30 15.70 -13.44
CA THR A 258 -7.44 14.78 -13.61
C THR A 258 -7.95 14.34 -12.24
N ALA A 259 -9.19 13.80 -12.17
CA ALA A 259 -9.76 13.30 -10.92
C ALA A 259 -8.86 12.26 -10.25
N THR A 260 -8.28 11.34 -11.04
CA THR A 260 -7.34 10.32 -10.56
C THR A 260 -6.05 10.92 -10.02
N GLN A 261 -5.48 11.91 -10.71
CA GLN A 261 -4.27 12.60 -10.24
C GLN A 261 -4.53 13.37 -8.95
N ALA A 262 -5.66 14.07 -8.85
CA ALA A 262 -6.06 14.79 -7.65
C ALA A 262 -6.24 13.84 -6.46
N HIS A 263 -6.92 12.71 -6.67
CA HIS A 263 -7.12 11.66 -5.67
C HIS A 263 -5.78 11.06 -5.20
N ASN A 264 -4.93 10.65 -6.11
CA ASN A 264 -3.62 10.11 -5.78
C ASN A 264 -2.75 11.12 -5.02
N LEU A 265 -2.81 12.40 -5.40
CA LEU A 265 -2.07 13.45 -4.72
C LEU A 265 -2.60 13.69 -3.30
N LEU A 266 -3.92 13.67 -3.11
CA LEU A 266 -4.56 13.86 -1.80
C LEU A 266 -4.22 12.72 -0.84
N TYR A 267 -4.31 11.47 -1.29
CA TYR A 267 -4.20 10.30 -0.41
C TYR A 267 -2.80 9.66 -0.38
N SER A 268 -1.94 9.96 -1.35
CA SER A 268 -0.63 9.33 -1.50
C SER A 268 0.51 10.30 -1.83
N GLY A 269 0.23 11.57 -2.07
CA GLY A 269 1.19 12.54 -2.60
C GLY A 269 1.96 13.35 -1.57
N GLY A 270 1.84 13.03 -0.28
CA GLY A 270 2.59 13.73 0.78
C GLY A 270 2.18 15.19 0.98
N LEU A 271 0.91 15.57 0.72
CA LEU A 271 0.43 16.93 0.91
C LEU A 271 0.38 17.31 2.39
N THR A 272 0.86 18.50 2.73
CA THR A 272 0.54 19.15 4.00
C THR A 272 -0.55 20.19 3.74
N ILE A 273 -1.73 20.01 4.35
CA ILE A 273 -2.88 20.86 4.19
C ILE A 273 -3.09 21.67 5.46
N TYR A 274 -3.11 22.99 5.31
CA TYR A 274 -3.36 23.89 6.41
C TYR A 274 -4.84 24.29 6.42
N ALA A 275 -5.53 23.89 7.49
CA ALA A 275 -6.95 24.16 7.70
C ALA A 275 -7.15 25.21 8.81
N THR A 276 -8.36 25.73 8.90
CA THR A 276 -8.76 26.71 9.90
C THR A 276 -9.71 26.11 10.96
N GLN A 277 -9.66 24.78 11.12
CA GLN A 277 -10.43 24.10 12.15
C GLN A 277 -9.95 24.56 13.54
N ASP A 278 -10.91 24.94 14.39
CA ASP A 278 -10.63 25.17 15.81
C ASP A 278 -10.83 23.85 16.56
N PRO A 279 -9.77 23.28 17.16
CA PRO A 279 -9.85 21.98 17.85
C PRO A 279 -10.82 21.98 19.04
N THR A 280 -10.98 23.13 19.71
CA THR A 280 -11.89 23.26 20.86
C THR A 280 -13.34 23.22 20.41
N ILE A 281 -13.67 23.94 19.32
CA ILE A 281 -15.01 23.91 18.75
C ILE A 281 -15.32 22.50 18.21
N GLN A 282 -14.36 21.86 17.53
CA GLN A 282 -14.55 20.50 17.03
C GLN A 282 -14.83 19.52 18.16
N GLN A 283 -14.07 19.58 19.26
CA GLN A 283 -14.29 18.72 20.41
C GLN A 283 -15.70 18.90 20.99
N ILE A 284 -16.16 20.13 21.16
CA ILE A 284 -17.53 20.41 21.65
C ILE A 284 -18.57 19.81 20.68
N CYS A 285 -18.38 19.97 19.37
CA CYS A 285 -19.30 19.38 18.39
C CYS A 285 -19.30 17.85 18.46
N ASP A 286 -18.15 17.22 18.62
CA ASP A 286 -18.03 15.75 18.73
C ASP A 286 -18.70 15.23 19.99
N GLU A 287 -18.53 15.92 21.13
CA GLU A 287 -19.16 15.58 22.41
C GLU A 287 -20.69 15.71 22.32
N GLU A 288 -21.19 16.82 21.76
CA GLU A 288 -22.65 17.05 21.63
C GLU A 288 -23.31 16.07 20.64
N VAL A 289 -22.65 15.74 19.53
CA VAL A 289 -23.15 14.74 18.57
C VAL A 289 -23.12 13.33 19.14
N ALA A 290 -22.16 13.01 19.99
CA ALA A 290 -22.05 11.70 20.62
C ALA A 290 -23.01 11.50 21.80
N ASP A 291 -23.60 12.57 22.35
CA ASP A 291 -24.51 12.48 23.50
C ASP A 291 -25.91 12.01 23.08
N PRO A 292 -26.33 10.79 23.49
CA PRO A 292 -27.67 10.27 23.16
C PRO A 292 -28.81 11.15 23.67
N SER A 293 -28.58 12.00 24.68
CA SER A 293 -29.60 12.86 25.24
C SER A 293 -30.01 14.00 24.29
N ASN A 294 -29.17 14.32 23.30
CA ASN A 294 -29.43 15.33 22.28
C ASN A 294 -30.33 14.82 21.14
N TYR A 295 -30.69 13.52 21.16
CA TYR A 295 -31.53 12.90 20.12
C TYR A 295 -32.88 12.49 20.67
N PRO A 296 -33.92 12.41 19.81
CA PRO A 296 -35.24 11.90 20.23
C PRO A 296 -35.13 10.50 20.78
N SER A 297 -35.82 10.23 21.89
CA SER A 297 -35.87 8.92 22.55
C SER A 297 -36.56 7.81 21.73
N THR A 298 -37.23 8.18 20.64
CA THR A 298 -37.94 7.29 19.72
C THR A 298 -37.22 7.15 18.39
N ILE A 299 -35.93 6.73 18.43
CA ILE A 299 -35.19 6.42 17.19
C ILE A 299 -35.52 4.97 16.81
N GLU A 300 -36.17 4.79 15.66
CA GLU A 300 -36.29 3.47 15.04
C GLU A 300 -35.04 3.18 14.23
N TYR A 301 -34.34 2.11 14.57
CA TYR A 301 -33.21 1.64 13.78
C TYR A 301 -33.73 0.82 12.60
N GLY A 302 -33.56 1.33 11.40
CA GLY A 302 -33.82 0.60 10.16
C GLY A 302 -32.51 0.04 9.58
N LEU A 303 -32.46 -1.25 9.28
CA LEU A 303 -31.37 -1.84 8.52
C LEU A 303 -31.57 -1.54 7.04
N GLN A 304 -30.75 -0.67 6.46
CA GLN A 304 -30.70 -0.46 5.03
C GLN A 304 -29.65 -1.40 4.42
N TYR A 305 -30.07 -2.25 3.49
CA TYR A 305 -29.18 -3.16 2.79
C TYR A 305 -29.51 -3.25 1.31
N ALA A 306 -28.50 -3.56 0.52
CA ALA A 306 -28.64 -4.00 -0.88
C ALA A 306 -27.90 -5.33 -1.02
N LEU A 307 -28.62 -6.37 -1.43
CA LEU A 307 -28.06 -7.71 -1.62
C LEU A 307 -28.37 -8.17 -3.03
N THR A 308 -27.34 -8.53 -3.78
CA THR A 308 -27.46 -9.18 -5.08
C THR A 308 -27.12 -10.66 -4.92
N VAL A 309 -28.05 -11.51 -5.23
CA VAL A 309 -27.89 -12.98 -5.19
C VAL A 309 -27.84 -13.51 -6.61
N THR A 310 -26.73 -14.11 -6.99
CA THR A 310 -26.61 -14.85 -8.25
C THR A 310 -26.80 -16.33 -7.95
N ARG A 311 -27.82 -16.94 -8.52
CA ARG A 311 -28.13 -18.36 -8.33
C ARG A 311 -27.27 -19.23 -9.25
N ALA A 312 -27.21 -20.53 -8.97
CA ALA A 312 -26.44 -21.49 -9.73
C ALA A 312 -26.89 -21.62 -11.23
N ASP A 313 -28.13 -21.24 -11.50
CA ASP A 313 -28.70 -21.20 -12.86
C ASP A 313 -28.36 -19.90 -13.62
N GLY A 314 -27.59 -18.99 -13.02
CA GLY A 314 -27.19 -17.70 -13.57
C GLY A 314 -28.24 -16.60 -13.42
N SER A 315 -29.38 -16.85 -12.77
CA SER A 315 -30.35 -15.81 -12.47
C SER A 315 -29.84 -14.87 -11.37
N VAL A 316 -30.13 -13.58 -11.50
CA VAL A 316 -29.71 -12.53 -10.57
C VAL A 316 -30.93 -11.91 -9.93
N GLU A 317 -30.98 -11.92 -8.61
CA GLU A 317 -32.05 -11.30 -7.84
C GLU A 317 -31.44 -10.21 -6.91
N ASN A 318 -32.08 -9.04 -6.92
CA ASN A 318 -31.69 -7.92 -6.04
C ASN A 318 -32.72 -7.78 -4.92
N TYR A 319 -32.24 -7.77 -3.70
CA TYR A 319 -33.04 -7.58 -2.51
C TYR A 319 -32.67 -6.25 -1.86
N SER A 320 -33.67 -5.57 -1.32
CA SER A 320 -33.52 -4.37 -0.52
C SER A 320 -34.51 -4.41 0.64
N GLN A 321 -34.39 -3.50 1.56
CA GLN A 321 -35.34 -3.34 2.68
C GLN A 321 -36.82 -3.27 2.25
N ASN A 322 -37.09 -2.97 0.99
CA ASN A 322 -38.45 -2.85 0.47
C ASN A 322 -38.98 -4.15 -0.16
N ASN A 323 -38.17 -5.22 -0.18
CA ASN A 323 -38.48 -6.49 -0.85
C ASN A 323 -38.60 -7.68 0.12
N VAL A 324 -38.61 -7.41 1.44
CA VAL A 324 -38.73 -8.45 2.47
C VAL A 324 -40.11 -8.36 3.13
#